data_3a2ed74c2176f332216724b8360c8523
#
_entry.id   3a2ed74c2176f332216724b8360c8523
#
_cell.length_a   1.000
_cell.length_b   1.000
_cell.length_c   1.000
_cell.angle_alpha   90.00
_cell.angle_beta   90.00
_cell.angle_gamma   90.00
#
_symmetry.space_group_name_H-M   'P 1'
#
loop_
_entity.id
_entity.type
_entity.pdbx_description
1 polymer ?
#
loop_
_entity_poly.entity_id
_entity_poly.type
_entity_poly.pdbx_seq_one_letter_code
_entity_poly.pdbx_strand_id
1 'polypeptide(L)'
;MAIKQGDKIPSVKLKKSGPDGLQEFDTADSIKGKKVMLVGMPGAFTGSCQKHLPGYVSNADALKSKGFDDIIIVTVNDPFVSAAWGESANTQGKVTLWADGNGEFAKAIGLTFDGSGAGLGTRLQRFSAVVKDGVIESLTVEAKPSDVDLTSAVCMLEKAAA
;
A
#
# COMPACT_ATOMS: atom_id res chain seq x y z
N MET A 1 -16.93 6.11 -6.12
CA MET A 1 -16.83 4.79 -6.80
C MET A 1 -15.45 4.21 -6.60
N ALA A 2 -15.38 2.90 -6.47
CA ALA A 2 -14.09 2.22 -6.31
C ALA A 2 -13.26 2.33 -7.60
N ILE A 3 -11.96 2.54 -7.41
CA ILE A 3 -11.00 2.56 -8.50
C ILE A 3 -10.92 1.18 -9.18
N LYS A 4 -10.60 1.13 -10.45
CA LYS A 4 -10.54 -0.11 -11.23
C LYS A 4 -9.39 -0.06 -12.24
N GLN A 5 -9.16 -1.18 -12.90
CA GLN A 5 -8.19 -1.27 -14.00
C GLN A 5 -8.45 -0.20 -15.05
N GLY A 6 -7.39 0.48 -15.47
CA GLY A 6 -7.43 1.58 -16.42
C GLY A 6 -7.56 2.96 -15.79
N ASP A 7 -7.94 3.03 -14.53
CA ASP A 7 -8.05 4.31 -13.82
C ASP A 7 -6.67 4.84 -13.40
N LYS A 8 -6.58 6.14 -13.26
CA LYS A 8 -5.37 6.80 -12.75
C LYS A 8 -5.40 6.89 -11.24
N ILE A 9 -4.24 6.75 -10.63
CA ILE A 9 -4.08 6.99 -9.19
C ILE A 9 -4.32 8.47 -8.92
N PRO A 10 -5.22 8.81 -7.97
CA PRO A 10 -5.52 10.20 -7.68
C PRO A 10 -4.35 10.94 -7.03
N SER A 11 -4.30 12.25 -7.26
CA SER A 11 -3.34 13.15 -6.62
C SER A 11 -3.85 13.50 -5.23
N VAL A 12 -3.17 13.03 -4.20
CA VAL A 12 -3.50 13.29 -2.80
C VAL A 12 -2.21 13.67 -2.07
N LYS A 13 -2.29 14.71 -1.25
CA LYS A 13 -1.15 15.14 -0.41
C LYS A 13 -1.09 14.30 0.85
N LEU A 14 -0.04 13.53 0.99
CA LEU A 14 0.25 12.74 2.19
C LEU A 14 1.49 13.26 2.88
N LYS A 15 1.72 12.82 4.11
CA LYS A 15 2.90 13.22 4.89
C LYS A 15 3.71 11.99 5.29
N LYS A 16 5.01 12.18 5.40
CA LYS A 16 5.94 11.17 5.91
C LYS A 16 6.81 11.78 7.02
N SER A 17 7.16 10.96 7.98
CA SER A 17 8.09 11.34 9.04
C SER A 17 9.51 11.03 8.60
N GLY A 18 10.41 11.96 8.80
CA GLY A 18 11.82 11.83 8.46
C GLY A 18 12.73 12.55 9.46
N PRO A 19 14.06 12.49 9.27
CA PRO A 19 15.02 13.11 10.18
C PRO A 19 14.80 14.62 10.37
N ASP A 20 14.28 15.29 9.35
CA ASP A 20 14.03 16.73 9.35
C ASP A 20 12.58 17.09 9.68
N GLY A 21 11.83 16.16 10.24
CA GLY A 21 10.43 16.34 10.59
C GLY A 21 9.45 15.81 9.53
N LEU A 22 8.23 16.33 9.54
CA LEU A 22 7.19 15.92 8.58
C LEU A 22 7.43 16.56 7.22
N GLN A 23 7.39 15.75 6.20
CA GLN A 23 7.50 16.18 4.81
C GLN A 23 6.21 15.80 4.05
N GLU A 24 5.81 16.68 3.15
CA GLU A 24 4.63 16.44 2.30
C GLU A 24 5.05 15.93 0.94
N PHE A 25 4.27 15.02 0.38
CA PHE A 25 4.45 14.54 -0.99
C PHE A 25 3.10 14.29 -1.64
N ASP A 26 3.08 14.25 -2.98
CA ASP A 26 1.88 13.96 -3.76
C ASP A 26 1.94 12.51 -4.26
N THR A 27 0.84 11.77 -4.11
CA THR A 27 0.78 10.36 -4.49
C THR A 27 0.98 10.14 -5.98
N ALA A 28 0.33 10.93 -6.82
CA ALA A 28 0.46 10.79 -8.28
C ALA A 28 1.86 11.15 -8.78
N ASP A 29 2.43 12.24 -8.24
CA ASP A 29 3.78 12.68 -8.64
C ASP A 29 4.85 11.67 -8.23
N SER A 30 4.68 11.03 -7.06
CA SER A 30 5.65 10.08 -6.52
C SER A 30 5.84 8.84 -7.39
N ILE A 31 4.83 8.48 -8.17
CA ILE A 31 4.84 7.25 -8.98
C ILE A 31 4.90 7.53 -10.48
N LYS A 32 4.96 8.80 -10.87
CA LYS A 32 4.99 9.19 -12.27
C LYS A 32 6.19 8.58 -13.00
N GLY A 33 5.94 7.95 -14.13
CA GLY A 33 6.97 7.30 -14.94
C GLY A 33 7.53 6.01 -14.36
N LYS A 34 6.93 5.50 -13.28
CA LYS A 34 7.42 4.29 -12.59
C LYS A 34 6.40 3.16 -12.69
N LYS A 35 6.91 1.93 -12.64
CA LYS A 35 6.09 0.74 -12.44
C LYS A 35 6.18 0.34 -10.97
N VAL A 36 5.05 0.42 -10.26
CA VAL A 36 5.01 0.16 -8.82
C VAL A 36 3.99 -0.91 -8.46
N MET A 37 4.30 -1.66 -7.42
CA MET A 37 3.34 -2.52 -6.75
C MET A 37 2.74 -1.69 -5.61
N LEU A 38 1.44 -1.37 -5.73
CA LEU A 38 0.73 -0.60 -4.71
C LEU A 38 -0.14 -1.54 -3.91
N VAL A 39 0.11 -1.61 -2.61
CA VAL A 39 -0.57 -2.54 -1.71
C VAL A 39 -1.27 -1.77 -0.61
N GLY A 40 -2.58 -1.97 -0.49
CA GLY A 40 -3.37 -1.40 0.60
C GLY A 40 -3.54 -2.40 1.72
N MET A 41 -3.33 -1.95 2.95
CA MET A 41 -3.51 -2.76 4.15
C MET A 41 -4.36 -1.99 5.17
N PRO A 42 -5.23 -2.68 5.92
CA PRO A 42 -6.12 -2.03 6.89
C PRO A 42 -5.42 -1.21 7.96
N GLY A 43 -4.26 -1.64 8.42
CA GLY A 43 -3.56 -0.85 9.44
C GLY A 43 -2.25 -1.46 9.91
N ALA A 44 -1.32 -0.58 10.29
CA ALA A 44 -0.05 -0.96 10.90
C ALA A 44 -0.31 -1.74 12.19
N PHE A 45 0.53 -2.73 12.43
CA PHE A 45 0.48 -3.59 13.63
C PHE A 45 -0.79 -4.43 13.81
N THR A 46 -1.73 -4.40 12.89
CA THR A 46 -2.92 -5.26 12.97
C THR A 46 -2.56 -6.70 12.56
N GLY A 47 -3.34 -7.68 13.04
CA GLY A 47 -2.98 -9.10 12.92
C GLY A 47 -2.61 -9.58 11.52
N SER A 48 -3.49 -9.42 10.54
CA SER A 48 -3.22 -9.86 9.16
C SER A 48 -2.16 -9.01 8.47
N CYS A 49 -2.07 -7.71 8.79
CA CYS A 49 -1.07 -6.82 8.23
C CYS A 49 0.33 -7.15 8.74
N GLN A 50 0.46 -7.62 9.97
CA GLN A 50 1.72 -8.11 10.52
C GLN A 50 2.23 -9.37 9.80
N LYS A 51 1.34 -10.11 9.17
CA LYS A 51 1.69 -11.27 8.34
C LYS A 51 1.93 -10.87 6.88
N HIS A 52 1.19 -9.89 6.39
CA HIS A 52 1.21 -9.46 4.99
C HIS A 52 2.49 -8.69 4.65
N LEU A 53 2.87 -7.73 5.48
CA LEU A 53 4.03 -6.88 5.22
C LEU A 53 5.36 -7.65 5.12
N PRO A 54 5.69 -8.57 6.05
CA PRO A 54 6.96 -9.30 5.95
C PRO A 54 7.13 -10.07 4.64
N GLY A 55 6.05 -10.56 4.05
CA GLY A 55 6.09 -11.23 2.76
C GLY A 55 6.58 -10.29 1.64
N TYR A 56 6.14 -9.05 1.64
CA TYR A 56 6.62 -8.05 0.68
C TYR A 56 8.07 -7.64 0.94
N VAL A 57 8.47 -7.52 2.19
CA VAL A 57 9.87 -7.23 2.55
C VAL A 57 10.79 -8.36 2.08
N SER A 58 10.42 -9.62 2.35
CA SER A 58 11.21 -10.79 1.96
C SER A 58 11.29 -10.95 0.45
N ASN A 59 10.25 -10.58 -0.29
CA ASN A 59 10.16 -10.74 -1.74
C ASN A 59 10.42 -9.44 -2.51
N ALA A 60 10.88 -8.39 -1.84
CA ALA A 60 11.09 -7.08 -2.47
C ALA A 60 12.08 -7.15 -3.63
N ASP A 61 13.21 -7.82 -3.44
CA ASP A 61 14.22 -7.93 -4.48
C ASP A 61 13.72 -8.74 -5.68
N ALA A 62 12.94 -9.80 -5.42
CA ALA A 62 12.33 -10.62 -6.47
C ALA A 62 11.31 -9.80 -7.28
N LEU A 63 10.50 -9.00 -6.62
CA LEU A 63 9.54 -8.10 -7.30
C LEU A 63 10.28 -7.04 -8.13
N LYS A 64 11.31 -6.44 -7.59
CA LYS A 64 12.12 -5.45 -8.32
C LYS A 64 12.78 -6.07 -9.54
N SER A 65 13.19 -7.32 -9.48
CA SER A 65 13.77 -8.04 -10.62
C SER A 65 12.74 -8.29 -11.73
N LYS A 66 11.45 -8.21 -11.44
CA LYS A 66 10.35 -8.28 -12.42
C LYS A 66 10.01 -6.93 -13.05
N GLY A 67 10.79 -5.89 -12.76
CA GLY A 67 10.63 -4.58 -13.37
C GLY A 67 9.90 -3.55 -12.50
N PHE A 68 9.59 -3.87 -11.25
CA PHE A 68 8.99 -2.91 -10.33
C PHE A 68 10.06 -1.94 -9.80
N ASP A 69 9.81 -0.65 -9.98
CA ASP A 69 10.71 0.40 -9.48
C ASP A 69 10.56 0.59 -7.96
N ASP A 70 9.37 0.33 -7.43
CA ASP A 70 9.09 0.45 -6.01
C ASP A 70 7.93 -0.46 -5.61
N ILE A 71 7.88 -0.77 -4.32
CA ILE A 71 6.76 -1.48 -3.68
C ILE A 71 6.25 -0.54 -2.61
N ILE A 72 5.00 -0.11 -2.75
CA ILE A 72 4.40 0.90 -1.88
C ILE A 72 3.29 0.26 -1.07
N ILE A 73 3.39 0.37 0.26
CA ILE A 73 2.38 -0.12 1.20
C ILE A 73 1.67 1.09 1.76
N VAL A 74 0.36 1.17 1.59
CA VAL A 74 -0.44 2.28 2.12
C VAL A 74 -1.39 1.78 3.22
N THR A 75 -1.44 2.52 4.32
CA THR A 75 -2.36 2.25 5.44
C THR A 75 -3.01 3.55 5.91
N VAL A 76 -4.18 3.43 6.53
CA VAL A 76 -4.85 4.57 7.19
C VAL A 76 -4.28 4.69 8.60
N ASN A 77 -3.03 5.15 8.68
CA ASN A 77 -2.30 5.44 9.92
C ASN A 77 -1.52 6.74 9.75
N ASP A 78 -1.23 7.39 10.86
CA ASP A 78 -0.41 8.61 10.80
C ASP A 78 1.06 8.32 10.45
N PRO A 79 1.84 9.34 10.06
CA PRO A 79 3.23 9.13 9.66
C PRO A 79 4.14 8.56 10.75
N PHE A 80 3.85 8.85 12.01
CA PHE A 80 4.67 8.38 13.13
C PHE A 80 4.46 6.89 13.38
N VAL A 81 3.20 6.44 13.35
CA VAL A 81 2.87 5.00 13.46
C VAL A 81 3.44 4.23 12.28
N SER A 82 3.31 4.76 11.06
CA SER A 82 3.86 4.13 9.87
C SER A 82 5.39 4.00 9.93
N ALA A 83 6.09 5.02 10.41
CA ALA A 83 7.53 4.98 10.59
C ALA A 83 7.96 3.91 11.60
N ALA A 84 7.28 3.83 12.74
CA ALA A 84 7.55 2.82 13.76
C ALA A 84 7.30 1.40 13.23
N TRP A 85 6.22 1.23 12.48
CA TRP A 85 5.90 -0.06 11.85
C TRP A 85 6.97 -0.47 10.83
N GLY A 86 7.41 0.47 10.01
CA GLY A 86 8.49 0.25 9.05
C GLY A 86 9.80 -0.18 9.71
N GLU A 87 10.14 0.46 10.82
CA GLU A 87 11.31 0.10 11.62
C GLU A 87 11.19 -1.33 12.18
N SER A 88 10.04 -1.66 12.77
CA SER A 88 9.82 -2.98 13.35
C SER A 88 9.84 -4.11 12.31
N ALA A 89 9.46 -3.82 11.07
CA ALA A 89 9.41 -4.79 9.97
C ALA A 89 10.65 -4.74 9.05
N ASN A 90 11.63 -3.89 9.34
CA ASN A 90 12.85 -3.74 8.55
C ASN A 90 12.58 -3.41 7.09
N THR A 91 11.70 -2.43 6.85
CA THR A 91 11.25 -2.07 5.50
C THR A 91 12.24 -1.21 4.72
N GLN A 92 13.22 -0.60 5.38
CA GLN A 92 14.15 0.33 4.77
C GLN A 92 14.92 -0.32 3.60
N GLY A 93 14.87 0.32 2.45
CA GLY A 93 15.51 -0.20 1.24
C GLY A 93 14.75 -1.34 0.55
N LYS A 94 13.62 -1.77 1.12
CA LYS A 94 12.80 -2.87 0.59
C LYS A 94 11.46 -2.39 0.07
N VAL A 95 10.69 -1.72 0.92
CA VAL A 95 9.37 -1.18 0.56
C VAL A 95 9.23 0.24 1.07
N THR A 96 8.35 1.01 0.44
CA THR A 96 7.99 2.36 0.84
C THR A 96 6.66 2.33 1.55
N LEU A 97 6.53 3.01 2.69
CA LEU A 97 5.27 3.11 3.43
C LEU A 97 4.63 4.47 3.18
N TRP A 98 3.36 4.46 2.78
CA TRP A 98 2.53 5.67 2.68
C TRP A 98 1.58 5.72 3.87
N ALA A 99 1.58 6.84 4.57
CA ALA A 99 0.73 7.08 5.72
C ALA A 99 -0.46 7.95 5.30
N ASP A 100 -1.64 7.32 5.15
CA ASP A 100 -2.89 8.01 4.83
C ASP A 100 -3.66 8.30 6.10
N GLY A 101 -3.08 9.10 7.00
CA GLY A 101 -3.61 9.32 8.35
C GLY A 101 -5.02 9.89 8.38
N ASN A 102 -5.37 10.71 7.41
CA ASN A 102 -6.71 11.32 7.32
C ASN A 102 -7.69 10.48 6.48
N GLY A 103 -7.23 9.39 5.88
CA GLY A 103 -8.07 8.55 5.03
C GLY A 103 -8.43 9.18 3.68
N GLU A 104 -7.74 10.23 3.29
CA GLU A 104 -8.06 10.97 2.06
C GLU A 104 -7.78 10.14 0.81
N PHE A 105 -6.66 9.43 0.79
CA PHE A 105 -6.31 8.53 -0.31
C PHE A 105 -7.28 7.36 -0.39
N ALA A 106 -7.59 6.73 0.75
CA ALA A 106 -8.53 5.62 0.82
C ALA A 106 -9.91 6.01 0.27
N LYS A 107 -10.39 7.19 0.63
CA LYS A 107 -11.67 7.73 0.13
C LYS A 107 -11.59 8.04 -1.37
N ALA A 108 -10.48 8.62 -1.81
CA ALA A 108 -10.30 8.99 -3.22
C ALA A 108 -10.31 7.77 -4.14
N ILE A 109 -9.74 6.64 -3.71
CA ILE A 109 -9.78 5.41 -4.49
C ILE A 109 -11.03 4.57 -4.24
N GLY A 110 -11.84 4.92 -3.25
CA GLY A 110 -13.11 4.24 -2.97
C GLY A 110 -12.97 2.83 -2.39
N LEU A 111 -11.81 2.48 -1.84
CA LEU A 111 -11.54 1.15 -1.27
C LEU A 111 -11.47 1.22 0.26
N THR A 112 -12.56 1.68 0.86
CA THR A 112 -12.68 1.79 2.33
C THR A 112 -13.58 0.70 2.89
N PHE A 113 -13.41 0.41 4.17
CA PHE A 113 -14.35 -0.41 4.93
C PHE A 113 -14.52 0.18 6.33
N ASP A 114 -15.65 -0.13 6.94
CA ASP A 114 -15.96 0.27 8.32
C ASP A 114 -15.43 -0.77 9.30
N GLY A 115 -14.32 -0.42 9.97
CA GLY A 115 -13.69 -1.25 11.00
C GLY A 115 -14.13 -0.91 12.43
N SER A 116 -15.18 -0.13 12.60
CA SER A 116 -15.61 0.33 13.93
C SER A 116 -15.95 -0.80 14.91
N GLY A 117 -16.38 -1.95 14.41
CA GLY A 117 -16.60 -3.13 15.26
C GLY A 117 -15.35 -3.63 15.97
N ALA A 118 -14.18 -3.36 15.42
CA ALA A 118 -12.88 -3.68 16.03
C ALA A 118 -12.17 -2.44 16.58
N GLY A 119 -12.86 -1.31 16.67
CA GLY A 119 -12.28 -0.06 17.15
C GLY A 119 -11.35 0.61 16.16
N LEU A 120 -11.42 0.25 14.87
CA LEU A 120 -10.49 0.75 13.84
C LEU A 120 -11.01 1.97 13.10
N GLY A 121 -12.32 2.26 13.18
CA GLY A 121 -12.93 3.31 12.35
C GLY A 121 -12.90 2.95 10.87
N THR A 122 -12.87 3.96 10.01
CA THR A 122 -12.79 3.75 8.57
C THR A 122 -11.35 3.43 8.17
N ARG A 123 -11.15 2.32 7.51
CA ARG A 123 -9.84 1.83 7.07
C ARG A 123 -9.86 1.46 5.59
N LEU A 124 -8.68 1.21 5.06
CA LEU A 124 -8.48 0.78 3.70
C LEU A 124 -8.76 -0.71 3.55
N GLN A 125 -9.48 -1.10 2.51
CA GLN A 125 -9.62 -2.50 2.16
C GLN A 125 -8.26 -3.07 1.75
N ARG A 126 -8.06 -4.37 1.94
CA ARG A 126 -6.81 -5.03 1.54
C ARG A 126 -6.82 -5.26 0.03
N PHE A 127 -5.83 -4.70 -0.65
CA PHE A 127 -5.71 -4.87 -2.10
C PHE A 127 -4.24 -4.88 -2.53
N SER A 128 -3.99 -5.38 -3.74
CA SER A 128 -2.71 -5.21 -4.44
C SER A 128 -3.00 -4.77 -5.87
N ALA A 129 -2.23 -3.82 -6.35
CA ALA A 129 -2.36 -3.29 -7.70
C ALA A 129 -1.01 -3.16 -8.38
N VAL A 130 -0.97 -3.46 -9.68
CA VAL A 130 0.16 -3.11 -10.53
C VAL A 130 -0.16 -1.76 -11.17
N VAL A 131 0.69 -0.77 -10.93
CA VAL A 131 0.49 0.58 -11.43
C VAL A 131 1.68 0.97 -12.29
N LYS A 132 1.42 1.37 -13.52
CA LYS A 132 2.45 1.80 -14.46
C LYS A 132 2.18 3.24 -14.89
N ASP A 133 3.13 4.13 -14.61
CA ASP A 133 3.02 5.56 -14.91
C ASP A 133 1.68 6.15 -14.42
N GLY A 134 1.31 5.82 -13.18
CA GLY A 134 0.09 6.31 -12.55
C GLY A 134 -1.21 5.64 -12.97
N VAL A 135 -1.18 4.68 -13.90
CA VAL A 135 -2.37 3.98 -14.39
C VAL A 135 -2.40 2.55 -13.85
N ILE A 136 -3.55 2.12 -13.35
CA ILE A 136 -3.73 0.77 -12.82
C ILE A 136 -3.80 -0.23 -13.96
N GLU A 137 -2.80 -1.11 -14.05
CA GLU A 137 -2.78 -2.22 -15.01
C GLU A 137 -3.58 -3.42 -14.51
N SER A 138 -3.52 -3.69 -13.21
CA SER A 138 -4.31 -4.75 -12.58
C SER A 138 -4.61 -4.40 -11.13
N LEU A 139 -5.74 -4.88 -10.65
CA LEU A 139 -6.20 -4.64 -9.27
C LEU A 139 -6.79 -5.93 -8.73
N THR A 140 -6.36 -6.32 -7.54
CA THR A 140 -6.89 -7.47 -6.80
C THR A 140 -7.29 -6.98 -5.41
N VAL A 141 -8.56 -7.19 -5.04
CA VAL A 141 -9.09 -6.81 -3.72
C VAL A 141 -9.48 -8.09 -3.00
N GLU A 142 -9.05 -8.24 -1.74
CA GLU A 142 -9.47 -9.38 -0.91
C GLU A 142 -10.94 -9.27 -0.55
N ALA A 143 -11.60 -10.43 -0.43
CA ALA A 143 -13.02 -10.47 -0.06
C ALA A 143 -13.27 -9.93 1.34
N LYS A 144 -12.32 -10.14 2.26
CA LYS A 144 -12.37 -9.66 3.64
C LYS A 144 -11.07 -8.97 4.01
N PRO A 145 -11.09 -7.96 4.88
CA PRO A 145 -9.87 -7.27 5.32
C PRO A 145 -8.86 -8.18 6.02
N SER A 146 -9.31 -9.28 6.60
CA SER A 146 -8.45 -10.26 7.28
C SER A 146 -7.77 -11.25 6.33
N ASP A 147 -8.23 -11.37 5.08
CA ASP A 147 -7.70 -12.33 4.12
C ASP A 147 -6.38 -11.81 3.51
N VAL A 148 -5.42 -12.69 3.31
CA VAL A 148 -4.15 -12.42 2.64
C VAL A 148 -3.88 -13.52 1.62
N ASP A 149 -4.89 -13.88 0.84
CA ASP A 149 -4.81 -15.01 -0.09
C ASP A 149 -4.37 -14.56 -1.49
N LEU A 150 -5.05 -13.53 -2.02
CA LEU A 150 -4.86 -13.09 -3.40
C LEU A 150 -3.86 -11.93 -3.53
N THR A 151 -3.60 -11.22 -2.45
CA THR A 151 -2.80 -10.00 -2.43
C THR A 151 -1.40 -10.20 -1.86
N SER A 152 -1.04 -11.43 -1.47
CA SER A 152 0.29 -11.72 -0.92
C SER A 152 1.38 -11.48 -1.97
N ALA A 153 2.59 -11.22 -1.50
CA ALA A 153 3.74 -11.02 -2.38
C ALA A 153 3.99 -12.23 -3.28
N VAL A 154 3.78 -13.44 -2.78
CA VAL A 154 3.94 -14.67 -3.57
C VAL A 154 2.92 -14.72 -4.71
N CYS A 155 1.65 -14.44 -4.43
CA CYS A 155 0.62 -14.37 -5.47
C CYS A 155 0.93 -13.31 -6.51
N MET A 156 1.41 -12.14 -6.09
CA MET A 156 1.74 -11.06 -7.01
C MET A 156 2.97 -11.40 -7.86
N LEU A 157 3.95 -12.11 -7.31
CA LEU A 157 5.08 -12.62 -8.06
C LEU A 157 4.66 -13.62 -9.14
N GLU A 158 3.76 -14.53 -8.82
CA GLU A 158 3.22 -15.50 -9.77
C GLU A 158 2.49 -14.81 -10.93
N LYS A 159 1.67 -13.80 -10.63
CA LYS A 159 0.97 -13.00 -11.63
C LYS A 159 1.95 -12.21 -12.51
N ALA A 160 3.01 -11.66 -11.94
CA ALA A 160 4.02 -10.90 -12.67
C ALA A 160 4.88 -11.78 -13.58
N ALA A 161 5.00 -13.07 -13.27
CA ALA A 161 5.75 -14.04 -14.06
C ALA A 161 4.95 -14.56 -15.28
N ALA A 162 3.64 -14.38 -15.24
CA ALA A 162 2.73 -14.87 -16.30
C ALA A 162 2.72 -13.97 -17.56
#